data_e486eb2c3297abf0c537c33fc8c1e409
#
_entry.id   e486eb2c3297abf0c537c33fc8c1e409
#
_cell.length_a   1.000
_cell.length_b   1.000
_cell.length_c   1.000
_cell.angle_alpha   90.00
_cell.angle_beta   90.00
_cell.angle_gamma   90.00
#
_symmetry.space_group_name_H-M   'P 1'
#
loop_
_entity.id
_entity.type
_entity.pdbx_description
1 polymer ?
#
loop_
_entity_poly.entity_id
_entity_poly.type
_entity_poly.pdbx_seq_one_letter_code
_entity_poly.pdbx_strand_id
1 'polypeptide(L)'
;QPKITSSKIDHELKKWSEKGVEGHFDEDPWVSHHHKGKTAMAHLVGAKTHEVVAMNNLTTNLHLLLASFYQPEGIRKKMIIEKGAFPSDYFAVTSHMKQKGISPEDHLIEISPDENGYFSTEKICRSILTTGDALALVMLPGIQYYSGQFLDLKSITHAAHKVGAYAGFDLAHA
;
A
#
# COMPACT_ATOMS: atom_id res chain seq x y z
N GLN A 1 -4.70 -2.72 21.52
CA GLN A 1 -3.68 -3.78 21.42
C GLN A 1 -4.25 -5.10 21.92
N PRO A 2 -3.93 -6.26 21.28
CA PRO A 2 -4.36 -7.57 21.80
C PRO A 2 -3.77 -7.82 23.19
N LYS A 3 -4.56 -8.43 24.07
CA LYS A 3 -4.13 -8.70 25.47
C LYS A 3 -2.88 -9.61 25.55
N ILE A 4 -2.68 -10.48 24.56
CA ILE A 4 -1.55 -11.40 24.49
C ILE A 4 -0.21 -10.73 24.09
N THR A 5 -0.23 -9.47 23.61
CA THR A 5 0.96 -8.80 23.07
C THR A 5 2.10 -8.77 24.09
N SER A 6 1.83 -8.34 25.34
CA SER A 6 2.86 -8.25 26.38
C SER A 6 3.56 -9.58 26.61
N SER A 7 2.78 -10.66 26.81
CA SER A 7 3.37 -11.99 27.07
C SER A 7 4.18 -12.54 25.91
N LYS A 8 3.84 -12.18 24.67
CA LYS A 8 4.62 -12.56 23.49
C LYS A 8 5.94 -11.78 23.41
N ILE A 9 5.91 -10.49 23.70
CA ILE A 9 7.13 -9.65 23.76
C ILE A 9 8.05 -10.16 24.88
N ASP A 10 7.52 -10.40 26.08
CA ASP A 10 8.29 -10.90 27.22
C ASP A 10 8.96 -12.24 26.90
N HIS A 11 8.25 -13.12 26.19
CA HIS A 11 8.79 -14.40 25.73
C HIS A 11 9.99 -14.21 24.80
N GLU A 12 9.88 -13.33 23.79
CA GLU A 12 10.97 -13.08 22.85
C GLU A 12 12.16 -12.35 23.52
N LEU A 13 11.91 -11.42 24.44
CA LEU A 13 12.96 -10.78 25.23
C LEU A 13 13.71 -11.77 26.11
N LYS A 14 12.99 -12.70 26.74
CA LYS A 14 13.61 -13.77 27.54
C LYS A 14 14.46 -14.68 26.66
N LYS A 15 13.92 -15.13 25.53
CA LYS A 15 14.66 -15.93 24.55
C LYS A 15 15.94 -15.22 24.09
N TRP A 16 15.86 -13.91 23.81
CA TRP A 16 17.02 -13.12 23.43
C TRP A 16 18.07 -13.05 24.54
N SER A 17 17.66 -12.86 25.81
CA SER A 17 18.58 -12.79 26.94
C SER A 17 19.28 -14.12 27.22
N GLU A 18 18.63 -15.25 26.93
CA GLU A 18 19.17 -16.61 27.19
C GLU A 18 19.97 -17.17 26.01
N LYS A 19 19.54 -16.90 24.79
CA LYS A 19 20.09 -17.51 23.56
C LYS A 19 20.95 -16.56 22.73
N GLY A 20 20.79 -15.25 22.87
CA GLY A 20 21.50 -14.28 22.05
C GLY A 20 21.32 -14.56 20.56
N VAL A 21 22.42 -14.60 19.81
CA VAL A 21 22.40 -14.84 18.34
C VAL A 21 21.90 -16.23 17.97
N GLU A 22 22.02 -17.22 18.84
CA GLU A 22 21.54 -18.59 18.58
C GLU A 22 20.02 -18.65 18.41
N GLY A 23 19.27 -17.71 19.00
CA GLY A 23 17.83 -17.57 18.82
C GLY A 23 17.38 -17.39 17.38
N HIS A 24 18.28 -17.01 16.47
CA HIS A 24 17.98 -16.94 15.03
C HIS A 24 17.77 -18.31 14.40
N PHE A 25 18.33 -19.36 14.97
CA PHE A 25 18.43 -20.71 14.38
C PHE A 25 17.85 -21.82 15.27
N ASP A 26 17.27 -21.47 16.43
CA ASP A 26 16.69 -22.40 17.40
C ASP A 26 15.37 -23.01 16.90
N GLU A 27 14.65 -23.76 17.75
CA GLU A 27 13.39 -24.45 17.43
C GLU A 27 12.29 -23.51 16.88
N ASP A 28 12.24 -22.28 17.32
CA ASP A 28 11.38 -21.21 16.81
C ASP A 28 12.24 -20.06 16.24
N PRO A 29 12.86 -20.24 15.07
CA PRO A 29 13.94 -19.40 14.60
C PRO A 29 13.46 -18.01 14.18
N TRP A 30 14.15 -16.95 14.60
CA TRP A 30 13.83 -15.58 14.19
C TRP A 30 14.02 -15.32 12.71
N VAL A 31 14.93 -16.02 12.04
CA VAL A 31 15.14 -15.87 10.58
C VAL A 31 13.88 -16.15 9.76
N SER A 32 12.97 -16.96 10.27
CA SER A 32 11.72 -17.34 9.60
C SER A 32 10.47 -16.70 10.21
N HIS A 33 10.60 -15.77 11.19
CA HIS A 33 9.45 -15.14 11.84
C HIS A 33 8.49 -14.45 10.86
N HIS A 34 9.00 -13.91 9.76
CA HIS A 34 8.17 -13.31 8.71
C HIS A 34 7.22 -14.30 8.01
N HIS A 35 7.43 -15.62 8.19
CA HIS A 35 6.49 -16.63 7.71
C HIS A 35 5.33 -16.88 8.68
N LYS A 36 5.47 -16.51 9.97
CA LYS A 36 4.41 -16.66 10.95
C LYS A 36 3.22 -15.79 10.55
N GLY A 37 2.04 -16.31 10.65
CA GLY A 37 0.81 -15.61 10.28
C GLY A 37 0.57 -15.42 8.78
N LYS A 38 1.53 -15.72 7.91
CA LYS A 38 1.45 -15.48 6.47
C LYS A 38 0.22 -16.13 5.82
N THR A 39 -0.06 -17.38 6.18
CA THR A 39 -1.24 -18.12 5.68
C THR A 39 -2.54 -17.49 6.16
N ALA A 40 -2.61 -17.09 7.44
CA ALA A 40 -3.80 -16.43 7.99
C ALA A 40 -4.04 -15.06 7.36
N MET A 41 -2.97 -14.28 7.16
CA MET A 41 -3.05 -12.98 6.47
C MET A 41 -3.50 -13.14 5.01
N ALA A 42 -2.95 -14.12 4.29
CA ALA A 42 -3.35 -14.41 2.92
C ALA A 42 -4.85 -14.74 2.83
N HIS A 43 -5.36 -15.54 3.78
CA HIS A 43 -6.79 -15.86 3.85
C HIS A 43 -7.65 -14.60 4.10
N LEU A 44 -7.22 -13.71 5.01
CA LEU A 44 -7.95 -12.48 5.32
C LEU A 44 -8.07 -11.53 4.13
N VAL A 45 -7.02 -11.41 3.32
CA VAL A 45 -6.99 -10.49 2.16
C VAL A 45 -7.37 -11.18 0.84
N GLY A 46 -7.75 -12.46 0.87
CA GLY A 46 -8.12 -13.21 -0.33
C GLY A 46 -6.96 -13.47 -1.30
N ALA A 47 -5.72 -13.51 -0.80
CA ALA A 47 -4.51 -13.72 -1.59
C ALA A 47 -3.93 -15.13 -1.43
N LYS A 48 -3.01 -15.52 -2.29
CA LYS A 48 -2.21 -16.73 -2.12
C LYS A 48 -1.09 -16.47 -1.11
N THR A 49 -0.66 -17.50 -0.39
CA THR A 49 0.38 -17.37 0.65
C THR A 49 1.68 -16.74 0.14
N HIS A 50 2.08 -16.98 -1.11
CA HIS A 50 3.28 -16.40 -1.69
C HIS A 50 3.12 -14.93 -2.14
N GLU A 51 1.89 -14.41 -2.16
CA GLU A 51 1.57 -13.02 -2.50
C GLU A 51 1.56 -12.10 -1.27
N VAL A 52 1.77 -12.65 -0.07
CA VAL A 52 1.74 -11.91 1.20
C VAL A 52 3.08 -11.98 1.91
N VAL A 53 3.49 -10.86 2.47
CA VAL A 53 4.69 -10.76 3.32
C VAL A 53 4.44 -9.78 4.47
N ALA A 54 4.84 -10.16 5.69
CA ALA A 54 4.90 -9.25 6.82
C ALA A 54 6.25 -8.52 6.78
N MET A 55 6.20 -7.21 6.64
CA MET A 55 7.40 -6.36 6.56
C MET A 55 7.24 -5.19 7.56
N ASN A 56 8.06 -4.19 7.41
CA ASN A 56 8.18 -2.94 8.15
C ASN A 56 6.82 -2.27 8.54
N ASN A 57 6.84 -0.97 8.74
CA ASN A 57 5.62 -0.17 8.87
C ASN A 57 5.05 0.24 7.51
N LEU A 58 3.83 0.77 7.49
CA LEU A 58 3.10 1.18 6.31
C LEU A 58 3.93 2.11 5.40
N THR A 59 4.44 3.21 5.93
CA THR A 59 5.16 4.21 5.13
C THR A 59 6.40 3.63 4.45
N THR A 60 7.19 2.86 5.20
CA THR A 60 8.37 2.17 4.63
C THR A 60 7.96 1.18 3.53
N ASN A 61 6.90 0.39 3.77
CA ASN A 61 6.39 -0.55 2.78
C ASN A 61 5.86 0.15 1.53
N LEU A 62 5.18 1.28 1.70
CA LEU A 62 4.69 2.08 0.57
C LEU A 62 5.86 2.57 -0.30
N HIS A 63 6.94 3.08 0.30
CA HIS A 63 8.15 3.47 -0.44
C HIS A 63 8.79 2.29 -1.20
N LEU A 64 8.87 1.11 -0.59
CA LEU A 64 9.40 -0.10 -1.24
C LEU A 64 8.52 -0.54 -2.40
N LEU A 65 7.20 -0.49 -2.24
CA LEU A 65 6.25 -0.80 -3.30
C LEU A 65 6.30 0.23 -4.43
N LEU A 66 6.37 1.53 -4.11
CA LEU A 66 6.57 2.58 -5.11
C LEU A 66 7.88 2.38 -5.88
N ALA A 67 8.98 2.04 -5.20
CA ALA A 67 10.24 1.74 -5.86
C ALA A 67 10.14 0.55 -6.83
N SER A 68 9.27 -0.42 -6.54
CA SER A 68 9.07 -1.62 -7.37
C SER A 68 8.09 -1.39 -8.52
N PHE A 69 6.97 -0.71 -8.26
CA PHE A 69 5.85 -0.65 -9.19
C PHE A 69 5.68 0.69 -9.92
N TYR A 70 6.16 1.80 -9.36
CA TYR A 70 6.17 3.07 -10.07
C TYR A 70 7.48 3.24 -10.82
N GLN A 71 7.48 2.78 -12.08
CA GLN A 71 8.62 2.89 -13.00
C GLN A 71 8.21 3.81 -14.17
N PRO A 72 8.37 5.16 -13.99
CA PRO A 72 7.99 6.12 -15.02
C PRO A 72 8.92 6.01 -16.24
N GLU A 73 8.34 5.77 -17.43
CA GLU A 73 9.06 5.66 -18.68
C GLU A 73 8.27 6.32 -19.83
N GLY A 74 8.97 6.97 -20.74
CA GLY A 74 8.36 7.63 -21.88
C GLY A 74 7.25 8.61 -21.49
N ILE A 75 6.03 8.36 -21.97
CA ILE A 75 4.83 9.14 -21.59
C ILE A 75 4.17 8.64 -20.31
N ARG A 76 4.43 7.39 -19.89
CA ARG A 76 3.82 6.72 -18.73
C ARG A 76 4.45 7.20 -17.42
N LYS A 77 4.06 8.39 -16.96
CA LYS A 77 4.63 9.04 -15.77
C LYS A 77 3.60 9.47 -14.74
N LYS A 78 2.31 9.52 -15.14
CA LYS A 78 1.27 10.05 -14.27
C LYS A 78 0.88 9.05 -13.18
N MET A 79 0.51 9.61 -12.03
CA MET A 79 -0.05 8.87 -10.90
C MET A 79 -1.39 9.50 -10.51
N ILE A 80 -2.34 8.67 -10.10
CA ILE A 80 -3.62 9.11 -9.55
C ILE A 80 -3.64 8.80 -8.06
N ILE A 81 -4.01 9.81 -7.26
CA ILE A 81 -4.33 9.68 -5.83
C ILE A 81 -5.65 10.38 -5.50
N GLU A 82 -6.16 10.21 -4.30
CA GLU A 82 -7.25 11.03 -3.80
C GLU A 82 -6.76 12.40 -3.36
N LYS A 83 -7.55 13.43 -3.57
CA LYS A 83 -7.30 14.75 -2.99
C LYS A 83 -7.54 14.70 -1.49
N GLY A 84 -6.57 15.18 -0.70
CA GLY A 84 -6.61 15.06 0.75
C GLY A 84 -6.26 13.65 1.24
N ALA A 85 -5.44 12.91 0.51
CA ALA A 85 -4.88 11.64 0.95
C ALA A 85 -4.24 11.75 2.33
N PHE A 86 -4.16 10.63 3.04
CA PHE A 86 -3.48 10.63 4.33
C PHE A 86 -2.05 11.19 4.18
N PRO A 87 -1.59 12.07 5.09
CA PRO A 87 -0.34 12.79 4.89
C PRO A 87 0.88 11.92 4.58
N SER A 88 1.01 10.74 5.22
CA SER A 88 2.12 9.83 4.92
C SER A 88 2.11 9.34 3.48
N ASP A 89 0.93 9.06 2.92
CA ASP A 89 0.79 8.57 1.55
C ASP A 89 1.07 9.66 0.53
N TYR A 90 0.50 10.85 0.76
CA TYR A 90 0.75 12.01 -0.08
C TYR A 90 2.25 12.33 -0.15
N PHE A 91 2.92 12.41 1.01
CA PHE A 91 4.35 12.72 1.05
C PHE A 91 5.21 11.58 0.51
N ALA A 92 4.85 10.32 0.73
CA ALA A 92 5.56 9.19 0.13
C ALA A 92 5.48 9.24 -1.40
N VAL A 93 4.29 9.43 -1.97
CA VAL A 93 4.06 9.56 -3.41
C VAL A 93 4.84 10.74 -3.99
N THR A 94 4.64 11.93 -3.46
CA THR A 94 5.27 13.15 -4.02
C THR A 94 6.78 13.14 -3.90
N SER A 95 7.34 12.68 -2.77
CA SER A 95 8.79 12.57 -2.61
C SER A 95 9.39 11.52 -3.53
N HIS A 96 8.70 10.40 -3.74
CA HIS A 96 9.16 9.35 -4.65
C HIS A 96 9.12 9.81 -6.11
N MET A 97 8.09 10.54 -6.54
CA MET A 97 8.04 11.15 -7.86
C MET A 97 9.24 12.10 -8.07
N LYS A 98 9.49 12.99 -7.11
CA LYS A 98 10.66 13.91 -7.16
C LYS A 98 11.98 13.16 -7.22
N GLN A 99 12.15 12.09 -6.47
CA GLN A 99 13.33 11.22 -6.52
C GLN A 99 13.57 10.62 -7.91
N LYS A 100 12.49 10.31 -8.64
CA LYS A 100 12.54 9.82 -10.03
C LYS A 100 12.69 10.95 -11.06
N GLY A 101 12.83 12.20 -10.65
CA GLY A 101 12.91 13.37 -11.54
C GLY A 101 11.58 13.74 -12.19
N ILE A 102 10.46 13.33 -11.59
CA ILE A 102 9.10 13.62 -12.08
C ILE A 102 8.48 14.70 -11.20
N SER A 103 8.04 15.83 -11.82
CA SER A 103 7.30 16.90 -11.14
C SER A 103 5.92 16.41 -10.73
N PRO A 104 5.57 16.39 -9.43
CA PRO A 104 4.21 16.08 -9.00
C PRO A 104 3.18 17.06 -9.55
N GLU A 105 3.54 18.34 -9.70
CA GLU A 105 2.65 19.41 -10.19
C GLU A 105 2.12 19.09 -11.61
N ASP A 106 2.93 18.43 -12.45
CA ASP A 106 2.59 18.11 -13.84
C ASP A 106 2.02 16.69 -14.01
N HIS A 107 2.35 15.79 -13.08
CA HIS A 107 2.12 14.35 -13.29
C HIS A 107 1.27 13.68 -12.20
N LEU A 108 1.00 14.35 -11.06
CA LEU A 108 0.11 13.84 -10.03
C LEU A 108 -1.31 14.33 -10.28
N ILE A 109 -2.23 13.40 -10.43
CA ILE A 109 -3.66 13.69 -10.60
C ILE A 109 -4.36 13.41 -9.28
N GLU A 110 -4.91 14.46 -8.67
CA GLU A 110 -5.69 14.35 -7.45
C GLU A 110 -7.19 14.30 -7.77
N ILE A 111 -7.86 13.21 -7.43
CA ILE A 111 -9.30 13.08 -7.55
C ILE A 111 -9.97 13.82 -6.39
N SER A 112 -10.76 14.82 -6.69
CA SER A 112 -11.54 15.53 -5.67
C SER A 112 -12.81 14.76 -5.30
N PRO A 113 -13.19 14.72 -4.01
CA PRO A 113 -14.49 14.21 -3.60
C PRO A 113 -15.62 15.14 -4.10
N ASP A 114 -16.86 14.73 -3.90
CA ASP A 114 -18.03 15.58 -4.09
C ASP A 114 -18.22 16.56 -2.91
N GLU A 115 -19.32 17.32 -2.93
CA GLU A 115 -19.66 18.28 -1.88
C GLU A 115 -19.92 17.66 -0.50
N ASN A 116 -20.24 16.37 -0.46
CA ASN A 116 -20.46 15.59 0.76
C ASN A 116 -19.19 14.87 1.25
N GLY A 117 -18.06 15.03 0.54
CA GLY A 117 -16.80 14.41 0.89
C GLY A 117 -16.62 12.97 0.38
N TYR A 118 -17.48 12.50 -0.53
CA TYR A 118 -17.41 11.15 -1.08
C TYR A 118 -16.76 11.09 -2.47
N PHE A 119 -16.07 10.00 -2.73
CA PHE A 119 -15.40 9.73 -4.01
C PHE A 119 -16.29 8.86 -4.91
N SER A 120 -16.64 9.36 -6.08
CA SER A 120 -17.39 8.59 -7.07
C SER A 120 -16.47 7.58 -7.78
N THR A 121 -16.79 6.30 -7.69
CA THR A 121 -16.10 5.23 -8.45
C THR A 121 -16.10 5.53 -9.96
N GLU A 122 -17.23 6.02 -10.49
CA GLU A 122 -17.34 6.39 -11.91
C GLU A 122 -16.35 7.50 -12.28
N LYS A 123 -16.23 8.54 -11.44
CA LYS A 123 -15.31 9.65 -11.65
C LYS A 123 -13.84 9.17 -11.61
N ILE A 124 -13.50 8.28 -10.65
CA ILE A 124 -12.17 7.66 -10.57
C ILE A 124 -11.88 6.87 -11.83
N CYS A 125 -12.76 5.95 -12.22
CA CYS A 125 -12.58 5.11 -13.41
C CYS A 125 -12.50 5.94 -14.70
N ARG A 126 -13.29 6.99 -14.83
CA ARG A 126 -13.24 7.93 -15.95
C ARG A 126 -11.89 8.64 -16.02
N SER A 127 -11.38 9.13 -14.89
CA SER A 127 -10.06 9.77 -14.83
C SER A 127 -8.94 8.82 -15.26
N ILE A 128 -8.98 7.57 -14.79
CA ILE A 128 -8.05 6.51 -15.19
C ILE A 128 -8.07 6.31 -16.70
N LEU A 129 -9.26 6.06 -17.27
CA LEU A 129 -9.43 5.78 -18.71
C LEU A 129 -9.05 6.99 -19.57
N THR A 130 -9.36 8.21 -19.13
CA THR A 130 -8.99 9.43 -19.86
C THR A 130 -7.49 9.69 -19.82
N THR A 131 -6.81 9.36 -18.71
CA THR A 131 -5.36 9.48 -18.60
C THR A 131 -4.64 8.48 -19.53
N GLY A 132 -5.25 7.33 -19.76
CA GLY A 132 -4.79 6.33 -20.72
C GLY A 132 -3.35 5.90 -20.53
N ASP A 133 -2.60 5.81 -21.62
CA ASP A 133 -1.20 5.32 -21.62
C ASP A 133 -0.22 6.18 -20.81
N ALA A 134 -0.59 7.41 -20.46
CA ALA A 134 0.24 8.25 -19.61
C ALA A 134 0.20 7.85 -18.12
N LEU A 135 -0.76 7.01 -17.71
CA LEU A 135 -0.92 6.57 -16.32
C LEU A 135 0.02 5.40 -16.02
N ALA A 136 0.84 5.55 -14.98
CA ALA A 136 1.72 4.50 -14.47
C ALA A 136 1.10 3.75 -13.29
N LEU A 137 0.48 4.48 -12.35
CA LEU A 137 -0.02 3.92 -11.09
C LEU A 137 -1.26 4.67 -10.60
N VAL A 138 -2.22 3.92 -10.08
CA VAL A 138 -3.30 4.41 -9.23
C VAL A 138 -2.98 4.01 -7.80
N MET A 139 -2.91 4.97 -6.87
CA MET A 139 -2.68 4.72 -5.44
C MET A 139 -3.83 5.35 -4.66
N LEU A 140 -4.69 4.53 -4.07
CA LEU A 140 -5.89 4.97 -3.36
C LEU A 140 -6.06 4.20 -2.05
N PRO A 141 -6.82 4.70 -1.07
CA PRO A 141 -7.15 3.91 0.11
C PRO A 141 -8.21 2.85 -0.21
N GLY A 142 -8.23 1.76 0.55
CA GLY A 142 -9.36 0.83 0.53
C GLY A 142 -10.57 1.42 1.24
N ILE A 143 -10.33 2.00 2.41
CA ILE A 143 -11.31 2.80 3.16
C ILE A 143 -10.73 4.20 3.36
N GLN A 144 -11.45 5.22 2.94
CA GLN A 144 -11.03 6.60 3.10
C GLN A 144 -11.03 6.99 4.58
N TYR A 145 -9.91 7.45 5.11
CA TYR A 145 -9.67 7.59 6.55
C TYR A 145 -10.56 8.61 7.26
N TYR A 146 -11.02 9.64 6.55
CA TYR A 146 -11.84 10.71 7.12
C TYR A 146 -13.33 10.41 7.06
N SER A 147 -13.83 9.97 5.89
CA SER A 147 -15.24 9.69 5.65
C SER A 147 -15.67 8.27 6.00
N GLY A 148 -14.74 7.32 6.11
CA GLY A 148 -15.03 5.90 6.27
C GLY A 148 -15.59 5.25 5.00
N GLN A 149 -15.53 5.93 3.85
CA GLN A 149 -16.03 5.40 2.58
C GLN A 149 -15.17 4.21 2.13
N PHE A 150 -15.81 3.07 1.87
CA PHE A 150 -15.20 1.94 1.16
C PHE A 150 -15.23 2.19 -0.34
N LEU A 151 -14.07 2.12 -1.00
CA LEU A 151 -13.96 2.30 -2.45
C LEU A 151 -14.16 0.97 -3.19
N ASP A 152 -14.71 1.02 -4.40
CA ASP A 152 -14.83 -0.15 -5.26
C ASP A 152 -13.48 -0.53 -5.89
N LEU A 153 -12.67 -1.25 -5.10
CA LEU A 153 -11.31 -1.66 -5.50
C LEU A 153 -11.30 -2.48 -6.78
N LYS A 154 -12.34 -3.31 -6.99
CA LYS A 154 -12.44 -4.18 -8.17
C LYS A 154 -12.61 -3.38 -9.46
N SER A 155 -13.55 -2.44 -9.48
CA SER A 155 -13.80 -1.59 -10.65
C SER A 155 -12.60 -0.69 -10.94
N ILE A 156 -11.98 -0.12 -9.91
CA ILE A 156 -10.78 0.73 -10.03
C ILE A 156 -9.61 -0.07 -10.59
N THR A 157 -9.33 -1.25 -10.05
CA THR A 157 -8.27 -2.15 -10.55
C THR A 157 -8.50 -2.52 -12.02
N HIS A 158 -9.75 -2.87 -12.37
CA HIS A 158 -10.08 -3.20 -13.75
C HIS A 158 -9.84 -2.04 -14.71
N ALA A 159 -10.21 -0.81 -14.30
CA ALA A 159 -9.96 0.39 -15.10
C ALA A 159 -8.46 0.67 -15.27
N ALA A 160 -7.68 0.55 -14.19
CA ALA A 160 -6.23 0.72 -14.22
C ALA A 160 -5.56 -0.30 -15.17
N HIS A 161 -5.91 -1.57 -15.06
CA HIS A 161 -5.37 -2.62 -15.92
C HIS A 161 -5.72 -2.44 -17.40
N LYS A 162 -6.92 -1.89 -17.72
CA LYS A 162 -7.29 -1.58 -19.11
C LYS A 162 -6.34 -0.61 -19.80
N VAL A 163 -5.73 0.30 -19.06
CA VAL A 163 -4.75 1.27 -19.59
C VAL A 163 -3.30 0.84 -19.32
N GLY A 164 -3.09 -0.39 -18.82
CA GLY A 164 -1.78 -0.93 -18.51
C GLY A 164 -1.11 -0.30 -17.27
N ALA A 165 -1.88 0.37 -16.41
CA ALA A 165 -1.40 0.93 -15.16
C ALA A 165 -1.52 -0.07 -14.01
N TYR A 166 -0.66 0.05 -13.00
CA TYR A 166 -0.82 -0.66 -11.73
C TYR A 166 -1.89 -0.01 -10.86
N ALA A 167 -2.53 -0.81 -10.01
CA ALA A 167 -3.41 -0.34 -8.94
C ALA A 167 -2.85 -0.78 -7.59
N GLY A 168 -2.57 0.18 -6.71
CA GLY A 168 -2.15 -0.01 -5.33
C GLY A 168 -3.19 0.55 -4.38
N PHE A 169 -3.37 -0.10 -3.23
CA PHE A 169 -4.33 0.35 -2.22
C PHE A 169 -3.69 0.32 -0.84
N ASP A 170 -3.86 1.43 -0.10
CA ASP A 170 -3.61 1.44 1.33
C ASP A 170 -4.83 0.88 2.06
N LEU A 171 -4.62 -0.20 2.81
CA LEU A 171 -5.67 -0.90 3.56
C LEU A 171 -5.55 -0.67 5.08
N ALA A 172 -4.87 0.40 5.52
CA ALA A 172 -4.66 0.66 6.95
C ALA A 172 -5.97 0.83 7.74
N HIS A 173 -7.05 1.22 7.09
CA HIS A 173 -8.37 1.41 7.69
C HIS A 173 -9.40 0.34 7.25
N ALA A 174 -8.96 -0.73 6.57
CA ALA A 174 -9.82 -1.82 6.11
C ALA A 174 -9.94 -2.95 7.15
#